data_d209774a84364cd7effe06cc43326ffd
#
_entry.id   d209774a84364cd7effe06cc43326ffd
#
_cell.length_a   1.000
_cell.length_b   1.000
_cell.length_c   1.000
_cell.angle_alpha   90.00
_cell.angle_beta   90.00
_cell.angle_gamma   90.00
#
_symmetry.space_group_name_H-M   'P 1'
#
loop_
_entity.id
_entity.type
_entity.pdbx_description
1 polymer ?
#
loop_
_entity_poly.entity_id
_entity_poly.type
_entity_poly.pdbx_seq_one_letter_code
_entity_poly.pdbx_strand_id
1 'polypeptide(L)'
;IFLLLNVFILKNNMRDIKNLPHSIKNIENLATYENNKYLNYDYIELIDYYKDLVKNQNCIQTLTNEAVLPYLMDKPVCTQFYFMYPVGHKNLQKKFIQQLENSKPKIILYNSKTTTWDFSSKHAKHLFDYINQNYSFHSKFKYWTFYKIN
;
A
#
# COMPACT_ATOMS: atom_id res chain seq x y z
N ILE A 1 17.23 43.06 1.96
CA ILE A 1 16.29 41.91 2.01
C ILE A 1 16.72 40.83 1.01
N PHE A 2 17.08 41.16 -0.24
CA PHE A 2 17.52 40.19 -1.26
C PHE A 2 18.78 39.40 -0.87
N LEU A 3 19.76 40.05 -0.23
CA LEU A 3 20.98 39.41 0.24
C LEU A 3 20.72 38.39 1.38
N LEU A 4 19.83 38.69 2.29
CA LEU A 4 19.47 37.78 3.39
C LEU A 4 18.72 36.54 2.89
N LEU A 5 17.86 36.69 1.87
CA LEU A 5 17.15 35.54 1.26
C LEU A 5 18.14 34.60 0.56
N ASN A 6 19.12 35.14 -0.17
CA ASN A 6 20.14 34.32 -0.83
C ASN A 6 21.03 33.58 0.17
N VAL A 7 21.40 34.19 1.30
CA VAL A 7 22.18 33.54 2.35
C VAL A 7 21.38 32.40 3.00
N PHE A 8 20.05 32.58 3.19
CA PHE A 8 19.19 31.54 3.76
C PHE A 8 19.02 30.35 2.80
N ILE A 9 18.82 30.60 1.51
CA ILE A 9 18.73 29.57 0.47
C ILE A 9 20.06 28.80 0.34
N LEU A 10 21.19 29.49 0.32
CA LEU A 10 22.53 28.89 0.28
C LEU A 10 22.81 28.04 1.52
N LYS A 11 22.42 28.50 2.72
CA LYS A 11 22.64 27.75 3.96
C LYS A 11 21.83 26.44 4.00
N ASN A 12 20.61 26.44 3.50
CA ASN A 12 19.78 25.23 3.41
C ASN A 12 20.36 24.25 2.37
N ASN A 13 20.72 24.74 1.18
CA ASN A 13 21.34 23.90 0.14
C ASN A 13 22.72 23.35 0.56
N MET A 14 23.51 24.11 1.31
CA MET A 14 24.81 23.62 1.84
C MET A 14 24.65 22.50 2.87
N ARG A 15 23.52 22.46 3.61
CA ARG A 15 23.23 21.35 4.52
C ARG A 15 22.99 20.06 3.75
N ASP A 16 22.27 20.14 2.64
CA ASP A 16 21.97 18.98 1.78
C ASP A 16 23.24 18.49 1.05
N ILE A 17 24.10 19.41 0.62
CA ILE A 17 25.41 19.08 0.01
C ILE A 17 26.34 18.38 1.00
N LYS A 18 26.36 18.79 2.29
CA LYS A 18 27.16 18.13 3.32
C LYS A 18 26.70 16.69 3.59
N ASN A 19 25.43 16.41 3.39
CA ASN A 19 24.87 15.07 3.58
C ASN A 19 24.96 14.19 2.31
N LEU A 20 25.36 14.77 1.17
CA LEU A 20 25.45 14.07 -0.11
C LEU A 20 26.35 12.83 -0.07
N PRO A 21 27.58 12.85 0.55
CA PRO A 21 28.41 11.66 0.66
C PRO A 21 27.72 10.52 1.45
N HIS A 22 26.99 10.88 2.51
CA HIS A 22 26.24 9.92 3.31
C HIS A 22 25.06 9.33 2.51
N SER A 23 24.37 10.16 1.74
CA SER A 23 23.27 9.74 0.87
C SER A 23 23.76 8.83 -0.27
N ILE A 24 24.90 9.14 -0.90
CA ILE A 24 25.52 8.29 -1.93
C ILE A 24 25.91 6.94 -1.34
N LYS A 25 26.60 6.93 -0.18
CA LYS A 25 26.97 5.68 0.49
C LYS A 25 25.74 4.84 0.89
N ASN A 26 24.66 5.50 1.28
CA ASN A 26 23.38 4.81 1.54
C ASN A 26 22.80 4.21 0.27
N ILE A 27 22.86 4.89 -0.89
CA ILE A 27 22.40 4.37 -2.18
C ILE A 27 23.25 3.17 -2.61
N GLU A 28 24.55 3.22 -2.48
CA GLU A 28 25.45 2.09 -2.75
C GLU A 28 25.13 0.89 -1.83
N ASN A 29 24.90 1.14 -0.56
CA ASN A 29 24.44 0.10 0.38
C ASN A 29 23.06 -0.43 0.01
N LEU A 30 22.14 0.43 -0.48
CA LEU A 30 20.82 0.04 -0.93
C LEU A 30 20.88 -1.00 -2.06
N ALA A 31 21.79 -0.85 -3.00
CA ALA A 31 21.94 -1.78 -4.11
C ALA A 31 22.45 -3.18 -3.69
N THR A 32 23.07 -3.28 -2.51
CA THR A 32 23.66 -4.54 -2.01
C THR A 32 22.85 -5.23 -0.93
N TYR A 33 21.81 -4.58 -0.41
CA TYR A 33 21.00 -5.17 0.66
C TYR A 33 19.97 -6.15 0.11
N GLU A 34 19.81 -7.27 0.78
CA GLU A 34 18.69 -8.16 0.55
C GLU A 34 17.36 -7.47 0.94
N ASN A 35 16.29 -7.81 0.26
CA ASN A 35 14.97 -7.20 0.47
C ASN A 35 14.50 -7.21 1.93
N ASN A 36 14.91 -8.22 2.71
CA ASN A 36 14.58 -8.36 4.13
C ASN A 36 15.12 -7.24 5.03
N LYS A 37 16.17 -6.52 4.59
CA LYS A 37 16.74 -5.40 5.35
C LYS A 37 15.97 -4.08 5.17
N TYR A 38 15.13 -3.99 4.13
CA TYR A 38 14.30 -2.80 3.85
C TYR A 38 12.88 -2.95 4.35
N LEU A 39 12.43 -4.19 4.48
CA LEU A 39 11.08 -4.47 4.89
C LEU A 39 11.03 -4.53 6.43
N ASN A 40 10.03 -3.88 7.00
CA ASN A 40 9.66 -4.14 8.36
C ASN A 40 9.36 -5.64 8.52
N TYR A 41 9.75 -6.24 9.62
CA TYR A 41 9.52 -7.64 9.94
C TYR A 41 8.04 -8.06 9.75
N ASP A 42 7.10 -7.17 10.09
CA ASP A 42 5.67 -7.39 9.86
C ASP A 42 5.31 -7.65 8.40
N TYR A 43 6.02 -7.02 7.46
CA TYR A 43 5.81 -7.24 6.02
C TYR A 43 6.36 -8.58 5.55
N ILE A 44 7.51 -9.00 6.05
CA ILE A 44 8.12 -10.28 5.71
C ILE A 44 7.17 -11.39 6.12
N GLU A 45 6.72 -11.40 7.38
CA GLU A 45 5.76 -12.39 7.88
C GLU A 45 4.41 -12.34 7.13
N LEU A 46 3.92 -11.13 6.79
CA LEU A 46 2.70 -10.98 6.01
C LEU A 46 2.85 -11.58 4.61
N ILE A 47 3.98 -11.33 3.95
CA ILE A 47 4.27 -11.86 2.62
C ILE A 47 4.29 -13.38 2.67
N ASP A 48 4.99 -13.97 3.61
CA ASP A 48 5.07 -15.42 3.77
C ASP A 48 3.68 -16.03 4.01
N TYR A 49 2.89 -15.43 4.88
CA TYR A 49 1.52 -15.87 5.16
C TYR A 49 0.60 -15.73 3.93
N TYR A 50 0.66 -14.60 3.23
CA TYR A 50 -0.23 -14.26 2.12
C TYR A 50 0.15 -14.96 0.82
N LYS A 51 1.41 -15.26 0.62
CA LYS A 51 1.97 -15.90 -0.58
C LYS A 51 1.22 -17.17 -0.96
N ASP A 52 0.95 -18.05 0.00
CA ASP A 52 0.23 -19.29 -0.26
C ASP A 52 -1.23 -19.07 -0.63
N LEU A 53 -1.88 -18.06 -0.02
CA LEU A 53 -3.26 -17.71 -0.32
C LEU A 53 -3.45 -17.17 -1.75
N VAL A 54 -2.44 -16.50 -2.30
CA VAL A 54 -2.52 -15.87 -3.63
C VAL A 54 -1.73 -16.59 -4.72
N LYS A 55 -1.07 -17.68 -4.40
CA LYS A 55 -0.20 -18.42 -5.32
C LYS A 55 -0.82 -18.66 -6.69
N ASN A 56 -2.08 -19.07 -6.72
CA ASN A 56 -2.81 -19.42 -7.93
C ASN A 56 -3.74 -18.29 -8.44
N GLN A 57 -3.47 -17.05 -8.05
CA GLN A 57 -4.24 -15.90 -8.51
C GLN A 57 -3.44 -15.09 -9.51
N ASN A 58 -4.12 -14.60 -10.55
CA ASN A 58 -3.51 -13.76 -11.59
C ASN A 58 -3.26 -12.33 -11.09
N CYS A 59 -4.00 -11.88 -10.10
CA CYS A 59 -3.87 -10.55 -9.50
C CYS A 59 -4.27 -10.58 -8.02
N ILE A 60 -3.90 -9.57 -7.27
CA ILE A 60 -4.30 -9.37 -5.87
C ILE A 60 -4.99 -8.01 -5.70
N GLN A 61 -5.89 -7.91 -4.73
CA GLN A 61 -6.48 -6.63 -4.35
C GLN A 61 -6.18 -6.32 -2.89
N THR A 62 -5.57 -5.18 -2.66
CA THR A 62 -5.30 -4.66 -1.33
C THR A 62 -6.15 -3.41 -1.06
N LEU A 63 -6.69 -3.31 0.13
CA LEU A 63 -7.40 -2.13 0.65
C LEU A 63 -6.51 -1.47 1.69
N THR A 64 -5.52 -0.75 1.20
CA THR A 64 -4.52 -0.06 2.03
C THR A 64 -3.95 1.12 1.26
N ASN A 65 -3.34 2.06 1.96
CA ASN A 65 -2.56 3.13 1.34
C ASN A 65 -1.10 2.73 1.06
N GLU A 66 -0.79 1.47 1.19
CA GLU A 66 0.55 0.92 1.00
C GLU A 66 0.61 0.15 -0.33
N ALA A 67 1.17 0.76 -1.36
CA ALA A 67 1.25 0.18 -2.71
C ALA A 67 2.34 -0.91 -2.86
N VAL A 68 3.13 -1.16 -1.81
CA VAL A 68 4.31 -2.04 -1.88
C VAL A 68 3.95 -3.53 -1.98
N LEU A 69 2.84 -3.96 -1.40
CA LEU A 69 2.49 -5.39 -1.32
C LEU A 69 2.33 -6.09 -2.68
N PRO A 70 1.59 -5.54 -3.66
CA PRO A 70 1.50 -6.15 -4.98
C PRO A 70 2.88 -6.34 -5.63
N TYR A 71 3.75 -5.35 -5.50
CA TYR A 71 5.13 -5.43 -6.00
C TYR A 71 5.93 -6.54 -5.32
N LEU A 72 5.90 -6.63 -3.99
CA LEU A 72 6.64 -7.65 -3.24
C LEU A 72 6.12 -9.08 -3.50
N MET A 73 4.88 -9.20 -3.92
CA MET A 73 4.25 -10.48 -4.28
C MET A 73 4.42 -10.85 -5.75
N ASP A 74 5.06 -9.97 -6.54
CA ASP A 74 5.14 -10.12 -8.00
C ASP A 74 3.77 -10.39 -8.63
N LYS A 75 2.78 -9.64 -8.20
CA LYS A 75 1.39 -9.75 -8.67
C LYS A 75 0.83 -8.39 -9.06
N PRO A 76 0.16 -8.27 -10.21
CA PRO A 76 -0.57 -7.06 -10.53
C PRO A 76 -1.74 -6.83 -9.58
N VAL A 77 -2.17 -5.60 -9.44
CA VAL A 77 -3.42 -5.26 -8.73
C VAL A 77 -4.62 -5.61 -9.62
N CYS A 78 -5.68 -6.19 -9.04
CA CYS A 78 -6.87 -6.59 -9.80
C CYS A 78 -7.67 -5.42 -10.36
N THR A 79 -7.48 -4.22 -9.82
CA THR A 79 -8.15 -2.98 -10.26
C THR A 79 -7.12 -1.88 -10.47
N GLN A 80 -7.53 -0.74 -11.01
CA GLN A 80 -6.65 0.44 -11.07
C GLN A 80 -6.36 1.07 -9.69
N PHE A 81 -7.06 0.62 -8.64
CA PHE A 81 -6.95 1.17 -7.29
C PHE A 81 -5.95 0.38 -6.46
N TYR A 82 -4.68 0.69 -6.62
CA TYR A 82 -3.58 0.19 -5.80
C TYR A 82 -3.34 1.03 -4.54
N PHE A 83 -4.03 2.17 -4.43
CA PHE A 83 -3.92 3.14 -3.37
C PHE A 83 -5.32 3.66 -2.99
N MET A 84 -5.68 3.57 -1.72
CA MET A 84 -7.07 3.77 -1.29
C MET A 84 -7.45 5.21 -0.96
N TYR A 85 -6.49 6.11 -0.81
CA TYR A 85 -6.75 7.50 -0.46
C TYR A 85 -7.86 8.18 -1.28
N PRO A 86 -7.92 8.07 -2.61
CA PRO A 86 -8.97 8.71 -3.39
C PRO A 86 -10.33 8.03 -3.29
N VAL A 87 -10.41 6.80 -2.74
CA VAL A 87 -11.63 5.98 -2.77
C VAL A 87 -12.71 6.45 -1.77
N GLY A 88 -12.43 7.46 -0.95
CA GLY A 88 -13.45 8.12 -0.13
C GLY A 88 -14.58 8.75 -0.96
N HIS A 89 -14.31 9.16 -2.20
CA HIS A 89 -15.32 9.78 -3.06
C HIS A 89 -16.29 8.74 -3.66
N LYS A 90 -17.61 9.00 -3.57
CA LYS A 90 -18.68 8.07 -3.96
C LYS A 90 -18.53 7.52 -5.40
N ASN A 91 -18.18 8.39 -6.36
CA ASN A 91 -18.03 7.95 -7.76
C ASN A 91 -16.83 7.03 -7.95
N LEU A 92 -15.75 7.22 -7.19
CA LEU A 92 -14.59 6.35 -7.23
C LEU A 92 -14.87 5.02 -6.55
N GLN A 93 -15.68 4.99 -5.48
CA GLN A 93 -16.15 3.73 -4.90
C GLN A 93 -16.97 2.92 -5.90
N LYS A 94 -17.91 3.55 -6.64
CA LYS A 94 -18.69 2.87 -7.69
C LYS A 94 -17.78 2.29 -8.78
N LYS A 95 -16.81 3.08 -9.26
CA LYS A 95 -15.85 2.61 -10.27
C LYS A 95 -14.99 1.45 -9.75
N PHE A 96 -14.59 1.50 -8.50
CA PHE A 96 -13.84 0.42 -7.87
C PHE A 96 -14.68 -0.86 -7.77
N ILE A 97 -15.93 -0.75 -7.28
CA ILE A 97 -16.87 -1.88 -7.20
C ILE A 97 -17.04 -2.53 -8.58
N GLN A 98 -17.29 -1.74 -9.62
CA GLN A 98 -17.39 -2.25 -10.99
C GLN A 98 -16.15 -3.02 -11.44
N GLN A 99 -14.96 -2.54 -11.06
CA GLN A 99 -13.71 -3.26 -11.39
C GLN A 99 -13.54 -4.54 -10.56
N LEU A 100 -13.98 -4.55 -9.30
CA LEU A 100 -14.01 -5.78 -8.48
C LEU A 100 -14.98 -6.82 -9.05
N GLU A 101 -16.15 -6.40 -9.53
CA GLU A 101 -17.11 -7.27 -10.20
C GLU A 101 -16.55 -7.92 -11.47
N ASN A 102 -15.75 -7.17 -12.22
CA ASN A 102 -15.13 -7.66 -13.45
C ASN A 102 -13.93 -8.59 -13.16
N SER A 103 -13.07 -8.22 -12.22
CA SER A 103 -11.83 -8.95 -11.92
C SER A 103 -12.03 -10.11 -10.95
N LYS A 104 -13.05 -10.05 -10.09
CA LYS A 104 -13.43 -11.05 -9.08
C LYS A 104 -12.23 -11.61 -8.31
N PRO A 105 -11.44 -10.74 -7.63
CA PRO A 105 -10.32 -11.23 -6.83
C PRO A 105 -10.82 -12.25 -5.81
N LYS A 106 -10.18 -13.41 -5.74
CA LYS A 106 -10.58 -14.47 -4.79
C LYS A 106 -10.36 -14.05 -3.34
N ILE A 107 -9.36 -13.22 -3.11
CA ILE A 107 -9.01 -12.70 -1.79
C ILE A 107 -8.78 -11.18 -1.88
N ILE A 108 -9.36 -10.47 -0.93
CA ILE A 108 -9.11 -9.05 -0.68
C ILE A 108 -8.38 -8.93 0.65
N LEU A 109 -7.31 -8.14 0.69
CA LEU A 109 -6.54 -7.85 1.88
C LEU A 109 -6.81 -6.45 2.38
N TYR A 110 -7.27 -6.31 3.60
CA TYR A 110 -7.55 -5.05 4.27
C TYR A 110 -6.60 -4.80 5.45
N ASN A 111 -5.98 -3.62 5.50
CA ASN A 111 -5.17 -3.19 6.64
C ASN A 111 -5.99 -2.28 7.55
N SER A 112 -6.33 -2.76 8.74
CA SER A 112 -7.10 -2.01 9.74
C SER A 112 -6.29 -0.97 10.52
N LYS A 113 -4.95 -0.97 10.37
CA LYS A 113 -4.03 -0.07 11.09
C LYS A 113 -3.60 1.15 10.26
N THR A 114 -4.12 1.34 9.06
CA THR A 114 -3.79 2.53 8.24
C THR A 114 -4.27 3.80 8.94
N THR A 115 -3.36 4.44 9.65
CA THR A 115 -3.65 5.49 10.64
C THR A 115 -3.65 6.91 10.06
N THR A 116 -3.15 7.12 8.84
CA THR A 116 -2.91 8.48 8.34
C THR A 116 -4.06 9.09 7.55
N TRP A 117 -4.95 8.29 6.99
CA TRP A 117 -6.15 8.76 6.30
C TRP A 117 -7.15 7.61 6.35
N ASP A 118 -8.10 7.74 7.25
CA ASP A 118 -9.11 6.73 7.56
C ASP A 118 -9.79 6.14 6.33
N PHE A 119 -9.09 5.21 5.65
CA PHE A 119 -9.77 4.29 4.77
C PHE A 119 -10.52 3.29 5.67
N SER A 120 -11.64 3.73 6.13
CA SER A 120 -12.50 2.96 7.02
C SER A 120 -13.84 2.72 6.35
N SER A 121 -14.60 1.78 6.87
CA SER A 121 -15.99 1.54 6.47
C SER A 121 -16.85 2.81 6.56
N LYS A 122 -16.49 3.78 7.41
CA LYS A 122 -17.18 5.07 7.54
C LYS A 122 -16.97 5.95 6.29
N HIS A 123 -15.74 6.01 5.76
CA HIS A 123 -15.41 6.86 4.62
C HIS A 123 -15.67 6.21 3.27
N ALA A 124 -15.56 4.89 3.20
CA ALA A 124 -15.78 4.11 1.98
C ALA A 124 -16.98 3.15 2.12
N LYS A 125 -18.07 3.64 2.69
CA LYS A 125 -19.24 2.83 3.05
C LYS A 125 -19.74 1.94 1.91
N HIS A 126 -19.92 2.47 0.70
CA HIS A 126 -20.44 1.68 -0.41
C HIS A 126 -19.52 0.52 -0.80
N LEU A 127 -18.19 0.74 -0.74
CA LEU A 127 -17.21 -0.30 -1.02
C LEU A 127 -17.25 -1.39 0.06
N PHE A 128 -17.30 -1.00 1.33
CA PHE A 128 -17.37 -1.98 2.42
C PHE A 128 -18.71 -2.73 2.45
N ASP A 129 -19.84 -2.07 2.13
CA ASP A 129 -21.13 -2.73 1.98
C ASP A 129 -21.05 -3.81 0.86
N TYR A 130 -20.45 -3.48 -0.27
CA TYR A 130 -20.23 -4.43 -1.37
C TYR A 130 -19.35 -5.61 -0.94
N ILE A 131 -18.24 -5.33 -0.24
CA ILE A 131 -17.33 -6.38 0.26
C ILE A 131 -18.06 -7.29 1.22
N ASN A 132 -18.80 -6.76 2.18
CA ASN A 132 -19.54 -7.54 3.17
C ASN A 132 -20.65 -8.40 2.55
N GLN A 133 -21.20 -8.00 1.40
CA GLN A 133 -22.21 -8.77 0.67
C GLN A 133 -21.61 -9.89 -0.19
N ASN A 134 -20.43 -9.69 -0.75
CA ASN A 134 -19.84 -10.58 -1.76
C ASN A 134 -18.63 -11.37 -1.26
N TYR A 135 -18.09 -10.99 -0.10
CA TYR A 135 -16.92 -11.63 0.50
C TYR A 135 -17.20 -11.95 1.96
N SER A 136 -16.69 -13.06 2.42
CA SER A 136 -16.72 -13.47 3.83
C SER A 136 -15.35 -13.30 4.48
N PHE A 137 -15.34 -13.12 5.79
CA PHE A 137 -14.11 -13.18 6.58
C PHE A 137 -13.44 -14.54 6.39
N HIS A 138 -12.16 -14.53 6.00
CA HIS A 138 -11.37 -15.75 5.85
C HIS A 138 -10.41 -15.96 7.01
N SER A 139 -9.56 -14.99 7.27
CA SER A 139 -8.55 -15.05 8.32
C SER A 139 -8.04 -13.67 8.70
N LYS A 140 -7.29 -13.60 9.78
CA LYS A 140 -6.63 -12.38 10.24
C LYS A 140 -5.19 -12.67 10.61
N PHE A 141 -4.28 -11.81 10.17
CA PHE A 141 -2.88 -11.81 10.58
C PHE A 141 -2.51 -10.44 11.13
N LYS A 142 -2.23 -10.33 12.42
CA LYS A 142 -2.00 -9.05 13.13
C LYS A 142 -3.16 -8.05 12.87
N TYR A 143 -2.90 -6.95 12.16
CA TYR A 143 -3.88 -5.94 11.77
C TYR A 143 -4.37 -6.09 10.32
N TRP A 144 -3.98 -7.17 9.63
CA TRP A 144 -4.42 -7.49 8.29
C TRP A 144 -5.59 -8.47 8.32
N THR A 145 -6.66 -8.13 7.63
CA THR A 145 -7.85 -8.95 7.49
C THR A 145 -7.98 -9.43 6.06
N PHE A 146 -8.21 -10.71 5.89
CA PHE A 146 -8.37 -11.38 4.61
C PHE A 146 -9.85 -11.70 4.40
N TYR A 147 -10.38 -11.24 3.28
CA TYR A 147 -11.74 -11.54 2.84
C TYR A 147 -11.67 -12.44 1.62
N LYS A 148 -12.48 -13.51 1.61
CA LYS A 148 -12.60 -14.46 0.51
C LYS A 148 -13.93 -14.27 -0.18
N ILE A 149 -13.97 -14.36 -1.52
CA ILE A 149 -15.20 -14.32 -2.32
C ILE A 149 -16.12 -15.48 -1.89
N ASN A 150 -17.42 -15.18 -1.77
CA ASN A 150 -18.44 -16.17 -1.41
C ASN A 150 -18.67 -17.21 -2.51
#